data_8305710441db27c249036c08c5868bc1
#
_entry.id   8305710441db27c249036c08c5868bc1
#
_cell.length_a   1.000
_cell.length_b   1.000
_cell.length_c   1.000
_cell.angle_alpha   90.00
_cell.angle_beta   90.00
_cell.angle_gamma   90.00
#
_symmetry.space_group_name_H-M   'P 1'
#
loop_
_entity.id
_entity.type
_entity.pdbx_description
1 polymer ?
#
loop_
_entity_poly.entity_id
_entity_poly.type
_entity_poly.pdbx_seq_one_letter_code
_entity_poly.pdbx_strand_id
1 'polypeptide(L)'
;GPGLGTSAHSLEILSTVLQNTHKEQFLIIDGSAITLLADNRELLALLHGLQVVFTPHQMEWQRLSGIQISAQTNAQNLHVQQALKATVVLKKYQTVIYHLDGSIAQLKTGGPYMATGGMGDTLTGIIAAFLGQFHTSTPEQVVDAAVYIHSAIAAELSRSRYVVLPTDIIGKLQEFMLHALK
;
A
#
# COMPACT_ATOMS: atom_id res chain seq x y z
N GLY A 1 0.68 11.32 0.47
CA GLY A 1 -0.38 10.34 0.64
C GLY A 1 -1.72 10.82 0.10
N PRO A 2 -2.81 10.16 0.44
CA PRO A 2 -4.15 10.59 0.05
C PRO A 2 -4.42 12.03 0.56
N GLY A 3 -5.09 12.84 -0.28
CA GLY A 3 -5.39 14.24 0.06
C GLY A 3 -4.24 15.23 -0.07
N LEU A 4 -3.00 14.79 -0.37
CA LEU A 4 -1.86 15.70 -0.54
C LEU A 4 -2.05 16.66 -1.73
N GLY A 5 -2.72 16.22 -2.79
CA GLY A 5 -2.81 16.95 -4.05
C GLY A 5 -1.53 16.88 -4.89
N THR A 6 -1.53 17.58 -6.03
CA THR A 6 -0.42 17.57 -7.00
C THR A 6 0.09 18.97 -7.33
N SER A 7 -0.13 19.94 -6.45
CA SER A 7 0.36 21.32 -6.61
C SER A 7 1.88 21.41 -6.42
N ALA A 8 2.48 22.53 -6.83
CA ALA A 8 3.91 22.80 -6.56
C ALA A 8 4.22 22.74 -5.06
N HIS A 9 3.32 23.25 -4.21
CA HIS A 9 3.46 23.16 -2.75
C HIS A 9 3.43 21.70 -2.25
N SER A 10 2.57 20.85 -2.83
CA SER A 10 2.53 19.42 -2.51
C SER A 10 3.83 18.71 -2.89
N LEU A 11 4.44 19.11 -4.01
CA LEU A 11 5.74 18.61 -4.46
C LEU A 11 6.86 19.02 -3.50
N GLU A 12 6.85 20.28 -3.04
CA GLU A 12 7.80 20.77 -2.04
C GLU A 12 7.72 20.00 -0.72
N ILE A 13 6.49 19.77 -0.21
CA ILE A 13 6.25 18.95 0.98
C ILE A 13 6.81 17.54 0.77
N LEU A 14 6.49 16.89 -0.36
CA LEU A 14 6.99 15.55 -0.65
C LEU A 14 8.51 15.51 -0.68
N SER A 15 9.16 16.45 -1.40
CA SER A 15 10.62 16.55 -1.49
C SER A 15 11.26 16.72 -0.10
N THR A 16 10.68 17.58 0.73
CA THR A 16 11.15 17.80 2.11
C THR A 16 11.05 16.53 2.94
N VAL A 17 9.93 15.80 2.85
CA VAL A 17 9.76 14.52 3.56
C VAL A 17 10.82 13.51 3.11
N LEU A 18 11.01 13.34 1.79
CA LEU A 18 11.99 12.38 1.25
C LEU A 18 13.42 12.71 1.70
N GLN A 19 13.80 13.97 1.72
CA GLN A 19 15.14 14.43 2.13
C GLN A 19 15.42 14.25 3.63
N ASN A 20 14.35 14.24 4.46
CA ASN A 20 14.47 14.17 5.92
C ASN A 20 14.04 12.80 6.50
N THR A 21 13.66 11.84 5.67
CA THR A 21 13.33 10.47 6.13
C THR A 21 14.61 9.71 6.46
N HIS A 22 14.67 9.10 7.63
CA HIS A 22 15.80 8.27 8.08
C HIS A 22 15.60 6.80 7.68
N LYS A 23 16.72 6.06 7.57
CA LYS A 23 16.74 4.66 7.09
C LYS A 23 15.96 3.69 7.98
N GLU A 24 15.82 4.03 9.27
CA GLU A 24 15.07 3.26 10.26
C GLU A 24 13.56 3.50 10.20
N GLN A 25 13.11 4.50 9.44
CA GLN A 25 11.70 4.85 9.30
C GLN A 25 11.09 4.15 8.10
N PHE A 26 9.85 3.69 8.26
CA PHE A 26 9.04 3.25 7.15
C PHE A 26 8.36 4.43 6.47
N LEU A 27 8.48 4.51 5.16
CA LEU A 27 7.83 5.50 4.32
C LEU A 27 6.73 4.84 3.50
N ILE A 28 5.47 5.11 3.83
CA ILE A 28 4.34 4.59 3.07
C ILE A 28 3.88 5.66 2.07
N ILE A 29 3.89 5.33 0.77
CA ILE A 29 3.61 6.24 -0.32
C ILE A 29 2.35 5.78 -1.06
N ASP A 30 1.29 6.62 -1.03
CA ASP A 30 -0.01 6.34 -1.65
C ASP A 30 -0.58 7.57 -2.36
N GLY A 31 -1.54 7.37 -3.24
CA GLY A 31 -2.36 8.43 -3.83
C GLY A 31 -1.54 9.48 -4.59
N SER A 32 -1.79 10.76 -4.27
CA SER A 32 -1.16 11.90 -4.94
C SER A 32 0.37 11.87 -4.88
N ALA A 33 0.98 11.31 -3.82
CA ALA A 33 2.42 11.21 -3.72
C ALA A 33 3.00 10.25 -4.78
N ILE A 34 2.30 9.17 -5.12
CA ILE A 34 2.69 8.27 -6.24
C ILE A 34 2.63 9.05 -7.56
N THR A 35 1.59 9.85 -7.77
CA THR A 35 1.45 10.68 -8.99
C THR A 35 2.60 11.70 -9.08
N LEU A 36 2.91 12.40 -8.01
CA LEU A 36 4.02 13.35 -7.97
C LEU A 36 5.36 12.69 -8.29
N LEU A 37 5.63 11.49 -7.74
CA LEU A 37 6.87 10.75 -8.06
C LEU A 37 6.91 10.23 -9.51
N ALA A 38 5.77 9.89 -10.08
CA ALA A 38 5.68 9.49 -11.48
C ALA A 38 5.99 10.65 -12.44
N ASP A 39 5.56 11.87 -12.07
CA ASP A 39 5.75 13.09 -12.83
C ASP A 39 7.14 13.73 -12.60
N ASN A 40 7.82 13.43 -11.46
CA ASN A 40 9.11 13.98 -11.04
C ASN A 40 10.09 12.83 -10.70
N ARG A 41 10.48 12.08 -11.71
CA ARG A 41 11.21 10.82 -11.55
C ARG A 41 12.58 10.96 -10.90
N GLU A 42 13.18 12.12 -10.95
CA GLU A 42 14.45 12.44 -10.27
C GLU A 42 14.35 12.26 -8.75
N LEU A 43 13.15 12.45 -8.17
CA LEU A 43 12.91 12.24 -6.74
C LEU A 43 12.99 10.77 -6.31
N LEU A 44 12.87 9.83 -7.26
CA LEU A 44 13.02 8.39 -6.96
C LEU A 44 14.42 8.05 -6.43
N ALA A 45 15.43 8.84 -6.80
CA ALA A 45 16.80 8.68 -6.27
C ALA A 45 16.86 8.90 -4.74
N LEU A 46 15.98 9.74 -4.18
CA LEU A 46 15.92 10.00 -2.73
C LEU A 46 15.37 8.81 -1.94
N LEU A 47 14.72 7.85 -2.60
CA LEU A 47 14.19 6.64 -1.96
C LEU A 47 15.28 5.59 -1.69
N HIS A 48 16.46 5.73 -2.28
CA HIS A 48 17.49 4.71 -2.18
C HIS A 48 17.98 4.55 -0.73
N GLY A 49 17.88 3.33 -0.23
CA GLY A 49 18.27 2.96 1.13
C GLY A 49 17.23 3.28 2.20
N LEU A 50 16.05 3.79 1.83
CA LEU A 50 14.90 3.94 2.71
C LEU A 50 14.02 2.68 2.71
N GLN A 51 13.27 2.48 3.78
CA GLN A 51 12.27 1.42 3.88
C GLN A 51 10.93 1.91 3.30
N VAL A 52 10.69 1.63 2.01
CA VAL A 52 9.56 2.19 1.27
C VAL A 52 8.50 1.13 0.99
N VAL A 53 7.24 1.48 1.23
CA VAL A 53 6.06 0.71 0.83
C VAL A 53 5.18 1.59 -0.05
N PHE A 54 5.02 1.22 -1.32
CA PHE A 54 4.04 1.81 -2.23
C PHE A 54 2.72 1.05 -2.16
N THR A 55 1.60 1.77 -2.18
CA THR A 55 0.26 1.17 -2.20
C THR A 55 -0.56 1.61 -3.41
N PRO A 56 -0.06 1.46 -4.66
CA PRO A 56 -0.73 1.93 -5.85
C PRO A 56 -1.99 1.11 -6.19
N HIS A 57 -3.03 1.74 -6.72
CA HIS A 57 -3.97 1.06 -7.59
C HIS A 57 -3.38 0.91 -9.01
N GLN A 58 -4.02 0.12 -9.89
CA GLN A 58 -3.45 -0.23 -11.21
C GLN A 58 -3.09 0.98 -12.08
N MET A 59 -3.86 2.07 -12.02
CA MET A 59 -3.59 3.29 -12.80
C MET A 59 -2.40 4.09 -12.21
N GLU A 60 -2.28 4.18 -10.88
CA GLU A 60 -1.11 4.78 -10.23
C GLU A 60 0.15 3.96 -10.54
N TRP A 61 0.03 2.64 -10.49
CA TRP A 61 1.12 1.75 -10.88
C TRP A 61 1.53 1.93 -12.34
N GLN A 62 0.57 2.06 -13.27
CA GLN A 62 0.88 2.36 -14.66
C GLN A 62 1.67 3.66 -14.81
N ARG A 63 1.29 4.72 -14.10
CA ARG A 63 2.02 6.01 -14.15
C ARG A 63 3.44 5.89 -13.62
N LEU A 64 3.59 5.22 -12.46
CA LEU A 64 4.89 5.08 -11.80
C LEU A 64 5.81 4.08 -12.53
N SER A 65 5.30 2.94 -12.96
CA SER A 65 6.06 1.85 -13.57
C SER A 65 6.25 2.01 -15.07
N GLY A 66 5.35 2.73 -15.76
CA GLY A 66 5.25 2.76 -17.21
C GLY A 66 4.53 1.54 -17.82
N ILE A 67 4.12 0.55 -17.02
CA ILE A 67 3.48 -0.68 -17.49
C ILE A 67 1.98 -0.43 -17.67
N GLN A 68 1.47 -0.62 -18.90
CA GLN A 68 0.04 -0.55 -19.18
C GLN A 68 -0.74 -1.55 -18.32
N ILE A 69 -1.98 -1.21 -17.89
CA ILE A 69 -2.80 -2.09 -17.02
C ILE A 69 -2.94 -3.49 -17.61
N SER A 70 -3.16 -3.62 -18.93
CA SER A 70 -3.29 -4.91 -19.62
C SER A 70 -2.01 -5.75 -19.64
N ALA A 71 -0.86 -5.12 -19.39
CA ALA A 71 0.46 -5.75 -19.38
C ALA A 71 1.03 -5.94 -17.97
N GLN A 72 0.30 -5.63 -16.91
CA GLN A 72 0.75 -5.75 -15.51
C GLN A 72 0.79 -7.22 -15.04
N THR A 73 1.67 -8.00 -15.65
CA THR A 73 1.97 -9.38 -15.21
C THR A 73 2.86 -9.37 -13.97
N ASN A 74 2.86 -10.46 -13.20
CA ASN A 74 3.73 -10.57 -12.02
C ASN A 74 5.21 -10.38 -12.38
N ALA A 75 5.68 -10.95 -13.50
CA ALA A 75 7.07 -10.83 -13.92
C ALA A 75 7.47 -9.39 -14.25
N GLN A 76 6.63 -8.66 -14.99
CA GLN A 76 6.91 -7.26 -15.34
C GLN A 76 6.84 -6.35 -14.11
N ASN A 77 5.84 -6.55 -13.24
CA ASN A 77 5.70 -5.78 -12.01
C ASN A 77 6.87 -6.01 -11.07
N LEU A 78 7.31 -7.27 -10.90
CA LEU A 78 8.45 -7.62 -10.05
C LEU A 78 9.74 -6.97 -10.57
N HIS A 79 9.96 -6.97 -11.89
CA HIS A 79 11.14 -6.33 -12.49
C HIS A 79 11.22 -4.83 -12.16
N VAL A 80 10.12 -4.09 -12.28
CA VAL A 80 10.09 -2.65 -11.94
C VAL A 80 10.18 -2.44 -10.43
N GLN A 81 9.50 -3.27 -9.64
CA GLN A 81 9.57 -3.21 -8.17
C GLN A 81 11.01 -3.38 -7.66
N GLN A 82 11.76 -4.34 -8.22
CA GLN A 82 13.17 -4.54 -7.87
C GLN A 82 14.04 -3.32 -8.22
N ALA A 83 13.76 -2.65 -9.35
CA ALA A 83 14.46 -1.40 -9.71
C ALA A 83 14.12 -0.26 -8.74
N LEU A 84 12.88 -0.18 -8.24
CA LEU A 84 12.46 0.80 -7.24
C LEU A 84 13.01 0.50 -5.84
N LYS A 85 13.44 -0.74 -5.57
CA LYS A 85 13.90 -1.20 -4.25
C LYS A 85 12.91 -0.89 -3.13
N ALA A 86 11.63 -1.15 -3.37
CA ALA A 86 10.53 -0.87 -2.45
C ALA A 86 9.56 -2.05 -2.41
N THR A 87 8.84 -2.23 -1.30
CA THR A 87 7.67 -3.11 -1.30
C THR A 87 6.53 -2.45 -2.06
N VAL A 88 5.81 -3.20 -2.90
CA VAL A 88 4.67 -2.70 -3.68
C VAL A 88 3.42 -3.51 -3.39
N VAL A 89 2.42 -2.87 -2.80
CA VAL A 89 1.08 -3.42 -2.58
C VAL A 89 0.18 -2.96 -3.72
N LEU A 90 0.11 -3.74 -4.80
CA LEU A 90 -0.68 -3.41 -5.98
C LEU A 90 -2.16 -3.71 -5.72
N LYS A 91 -2.92 -2.64 -5.45
CA LYS A 91 -4.37 -2.69 -5.17
C LYS A 91 -5.15 -3.02 -6.45
N LYS A 92 -5.70 -4.22 -6.52
CA LYS A 92 -6.58 -4.71 -7.59
C LYS A 92 -7.48 -5.81 -7.03
N TYR A 93 -8.39 -6.35 -7.86
CA TYR A 93 -9.03 -7.62 -7.50
C TYR A 93 -7.95 -8.67 -7.24
N GLN A 94 -7.96 -9.28 -6.05
CA GLN A 94 -6.87 -10.11 -5.53
C GLN A 94 -5.54 -9.32 -5.47
N THR A 95 -5.47 -8.38 -4.54
CA THR A 95 -4.26 -7.58 -4.28
C THR A 95 -3.00 -8.43 -4.30
N VAL A 96 -1.96 -7.94 -4.97
CA VAL A 96 -0.65 -8.61 -5.04
C VAL A 96 0.38 -7.75 -4.34
N ILE A 97 1.21 -8.37 -3.51
CA ILE A 97 2.30 -7.73 -2.79
C ILE A 97 3.61 -8.25 -3.36
N TYR A 98 4.47 -7.34 -3.81
CA TYR A 98 5.82 -7.61 -4.29
C TYR A 98 6.80 -7.14 -3.21
N HIS A 99 7.54 -8.06 -2.60
CA HIS A 99 8.46 -7.79 -1.50
C HIS A 99 9.87 -7.52 -1.97
N LEU A 100 10.67 -6.87 -1.11
CA LEU A 100 12.08 -6.53 -1.40
C LEU A 100 12.95 -7.76 -1.66
N ASP A 101 12.66 -8.89 -1.02
CA ASP A 101 13.37 -10.16 -1.22
C ASP A 101 13.01 -10.87 -2.54
N GLY A 102 12.10 -10.29 -3.33
CA GLY A 102 11.61 -10.85 -4.59
C GLY A 102 10.46 -11.84 -4.43
N SER A 103 10.02 -12.11 -3.20
CA SER A 103 8.83 -12.94 -2.97
C SER A 103 7.55 -12.18 -3.36
N ILE A 104 6.51 -12.93 -3.68
CA ILE A 104 5.21 -12.40 -4.10
C ILE A 104 4.13 -13.05 -3.25
N ALA A 105 3.32 -12.23 -2.58
CA ALA A 105 2.10 -12.68 -1.93
C ALA A 105 0.88 -12.21 -2.72
N GLN A 106 -0.13 -13.07 -2.86
CA GLN A 106 -1.39 -12.73 -3.52
C GLN A 106 -2.56 -13.08 -2.62
N LEU A 107 -3.40 -12.07 -2.35
CA LEU A 107 -4.61 -12.27 -1.57
C LEU A 107 -5.66 -13.02 -2.38
N LYS A 108 -6.34 -13.94 -1.70
CA LYS A 108 -7.53 -14.63 -2.22
C LYS A 108 -8.84 -14.06 -1.68
N THR A 109 -8.73 -13.11 -0.74
CA THR A 109 -9.85 -12.40 -0.11
C THR A 109 -10.04 -11.01 -0.71
N GLY A 110 -11.22 -10.44 -0.50
CA GLY A 110 -11.61 -9.15 -1.06
C GLY A 110 -12.65 -9.28 -2.16
N GLY A 111 -13.41 -8.24 -2.42
CA GLY A 111 -14.47 -8.26 -3.40
C GLY A 111 -15.05 -6.88 -3.70
N PRO A 112 -16.06 -6.80 -4.58
CA PRO A 112 -16.63 -5.53 -5.03
C PRO A 112 -17.28 -4.72 -3.89
N TYR A 113 -17.64 -5.36 -2.78
CA TYR A 113 -18.14 -4.70 -1.57
C TYR A 113 -17.14 -3.72 -0.93
N MET A 114 -15.86 -3.79 -1.33
CA MET A 114 -14.79 -2.88 -0.89
C MET A 114 -14.59 -1.68 -1.84
N ALA A 115 -15.35 -1.57 -2.92
CA ALA A 115 -15.19 -0.51 -3.92
C ALA A 115 -15.80 0.82 -3.45
N THR A 116 -15.30 1.35 -2.34
CA THR A 116 -15.73 2.62 -1.75
C THR A 116 -14.56 3.58 -1.57
N GLY A 117 -14.84 4.90 -1.63
CA GLY A 117 -13.82 5.91 -1.36
C GLY A 117 -13.25 5.77 0.06
N GLY A 118 -11.94 5.99 0.22
CA GLY A 118 -11.25 5.89 1.50
C GLY A 118 -10.80 4.48 1.91
N MET A 119 -11.18 3.44 1.14
CA MET A 119 -10.78 2.06 1.45
C MET A 119 -9.25 1.88 1.30
N GLY A 120 -8.64 2.50 0.28
CA GLY A 120 -7.19 2.53 0.10
C GLY A 120 -6.48 3.29 1.22
N ASP A 121 -7.07 4.44 1.64
CA ASP A 121 -6.52 5.28 2.72
C ASP A 121 -6.50 4.52 4.05
N THR A 122 -7.57 3.75 4.32
CA THR A 122 -7.67 2.88 5.49
C THR A 122 -6.58 1.79 5.45
N LEU A 123 -6.37 1.14 4.30
CA LEU A 123 -5.32 0.15 4.14
C LEU A 123 -3.94 0.75 4.40
N THR A 124 -3.65 1.92 3.83
CA THR A 124 -2.40 2.66 4.04
C THR A 124 -2.17 2.96 5.53
N GLY A 125 -3.23 3.39 6.24
CA GLY A 125 -3.19 3.62 7.68
C GLY A 125 -2.92 2.34 8.50
N ILE A 126 -3.55 1.22 8.15
CA ILE A 126 -3.32 -0.07 8.82
C ILE A 126 -1.87 -0.56 8.59
N ILE A 127 -1.35 -0.46 7.37
CA ILE A 127 0.05 -0.81 7.06
C ILE A 127 1.00 0.04 7.91
N ALA A 128 0.80 1.36 7.96
CA ALA A 128 1.62 2.27 8.75
C ALA A 128 1.59 1.95 10.24
N ALA A 129 0.39 1.71 10.79
CA ALA A 129 0.22 1.36 12.20
C ALA A 129 0.90 0.02 12.54
N PHE A 130 0.76 -0.99 11.67
CA PHE A 130 1.36 -2.31 11.91
C PHE A 130 2.89 -2.27 11.83
N LEU A 131 3.46 -1.60 10.82
CA LEU A 131 4.90 -1.42 10.71
C LEU A 131 5.49 -0.63 11.89
N GLY A 132 4.74 0.33 12.44
CA GLY A 132 5.13 1.06 13.64
C GLY A 132 4.95 0.28 14.95
N GLN A 133 4.23 -0.85 14.96
CA GLN A 133 3.87 -1.58 16.18
C GLN A 133 4.53 -2.96 16.29
N PHE A 134 4.65 -3.69 15.19
CA PHE A 134 5.09 -5.10 15.20
C PHE A 134 6.57 -5.24 14.80
N HIS A 135 7.48 -4.91 15.72
CA HIS A 135 8.93 -4.91 15.47
C HIS A 135 9.60 -6.30 15.58
N THR A 136 8.87 -7.31 16.05
CA THR A 136 9.41 -8.67 16.21
C THR A 136 9.23 -9.55 14.97
N SER A 137 8.42 -9.10 14.00
CA SER A 137 8.18 -9.74 12.72
C SER A 137 8.94 -9.03 11.60
N THR A 138 9.17 -9.72 10.48
CA THR A 138 9.77 -9.06 9.32
C THR A 138 8.80 -8.06 8.68
N PRO A 139 9.28 -6.99 8.04
CA PRO A 139 8.42 -6.03 7.35
C PRO A 139 7.47 -6.68 6.34
N GLU A 140 7.93 -7.72 5.63
CA GLU A 140 7.13 -8.48 4.67
C GLU A 140 5.93 -9.13 5.36
N GLN A 141 6.16 -9.85 6.47
CA GLN A 141 5.10 -10.49 7.26
C GLN A 141 4.10 -9.45 7.80
N VAL A 142 4.59 -8.31 8.24
CA VAL A 142 3.76 -7.23 8.78
C VAL A 142 2.87 -6.62 7.69
N VAL A 143 3.42 -6.35 6.50
CA VAL A 143 2.64 -5.84 5.36
C VAL A 143 1.61 -6.87 4.91
N ASP A 144 1.98 -8.15 4.79
CA ASP A 144 1.05 -9.24 4.43
C ASP A 144 -0.11 -9.33 5.43
N ALA A 145 0.19 -9.30 6.72
CA ALA A 145 -0.82 -9.34 7.78
C ALA A 145 -1.77 -8.12 7.70
N ALA A 146 -1.24 -6.92 7.51
CA ALA A 146 -2.03 -5.70 7.39
C ALA A 146 -3.00 -5.77 6.20
N VAL A 147 -2.50 -6.17 5.03
CA VAL A 147 -3.31 -6.30 3.80
C VAL A 147 -4.34 -7.42 3.94
N TYR A 148 -3.95 -8.55 4.54
CA TYR A 148 -4.87 -9.68 4.81
C TYR A 148 -5.99 -9.27 5.75
N ILE A 149 -5.68 -8.68 6.91
CA ILE A 149 -6.67 -8.30 7.93
C ILE A 149 -7.66 -7.29 7.37
N HIS A 150 -7.19 -6.28 6.64
CA HIS A 150 -8.05 -5.31 5.97
C HIS A 150 -9.07 -6.00 5.05
N SER A 151 -8.64 -6.95 4.23
CA SER A 151 -9.50 -7.66 3.29
C SER A 151 -10.38 -8.72 3.97
N ALA A 152 -9.88 -9.39 5.01
CA ALA A 152 -10.60 -10.41 5.76
C ALA A 152 -11.76 -9.83 6.57
N ILE A 153 -11.55 -8.69 7.22
CA ILE A 153 -12.61 -7.94 7.90
C ILE A 153 -13.72 -7.55 6.91
N ALA A 154 -13.34 -7.02 5.74
CA ALA A 154 -14.31 -6.67 4.72
C ALA A 154 -15.10 -7.88 4.23
N ALA A 155 -14.44 -9.02 4.02
CA ALA A 155 -15.09 -10.27 3.62
C ALA A 155 -16.05 -10.80 4.70
N GLU A 156 -15.69 -10.69 5.97
CA GLU A 156 -16.58 -11.04 7.08
C GLU A 156 -17.83 -10.16 7.10
N LEU A 157 -17.65 -8.83 7.03
CA LEU A 157 -18.73 -7.86 7.07
C LEU A 157 -19.65 -7.95 5.84
N SER A 158 -19.14 -8.34 4.68
CA SER A 158 -19.91 -8.49 3.45
C SER A 158 -20.98 -9.58 3.51
N ARG A 159 -20.92 -10.49 4.50
CA ARG A 159 -21.97 -11.51 4.73
C ARG A 159 -23.31 -10.91 5.17
N SER A 160 -23.26 -9.71 5.76
CA SER A 160 -24.45 -9.00 6.26
C SER A 160 -24.61 -7.59 5.67
N ARG A 161 -23.65 -7.14 4.80
CA ARG A 161 -23.63 -5.81 4.20
C ARG A 161 -23.37 -5.89 2.71
N TYR A 162 -24.13 -5.19 1.91
CA TYR A 162 -23.90 -5.08 0.47
C TYR A 162 -22.64 -4.27 0.16
N VAL A 163 -22.38 -3.22 0.95
CA VAL A 163 -21.21 -2.34 0.87
C VAL A 163 -20.55 -2.27 2.23
N VAL A 164 -19.22 -2.36 2.26
CA VAL A 164 -18.41 -2.19 3.47
C VAL A 164 -17.71 -0.82 3.39
N LEU A 165 -17.87 -0.02 4.44
CA LEU A 165 -17.25 1.30 4.52
C LEU A 165 -15.89 1.24 5.24
N PRO A 166 -14.99 2.20 4.99
CA PRO A 166 -13.71 2.33 5.71
C PRO A 166 -13.88 2.33 7.23
N THR A 167 -14.90 3.06 7.73
CA THR A 167 -15.22 3.13 9.16
C THR A 167 -15.65 1.79 9.76
N ASP A 168 -16.26 0.92 8.96
CA ASP A 168 -16.63 -0.43 9.40
C ASP A 168 -15.39 -1.30 9.62
N ILE A 169 -14.38 -1.18 8.73
CA ILE A 169 -13.08 -1.86 8.88
C ILE A 169 -12.41 -1.41 10.17
N ILE A 170 -12.29 -0.10 10.36
CA ILE A 170 -11.63 0.48 11.54
C ILE A 170 -12.34 0.03 12.83
N GLY A 171 -13.67 0.09 12.85
CA GLY A 171 -14.46 -0.30 14.01
C GLY A 171 -14.36 -1.79 14.38
N LYS A 172 -14.08 -2.66 13.38
CA LYS A 172 -13.97 -4.11 13.58
C LYS A 172 -12.53 -4.58 13.84
N LEU A 173 -11.53 -3.75 13.57
CA LEU A 173 -10.11 -4.14 13.56
C LEU A 173 -9.67 -4.76 14.90
N GLN A 174 -9.97 -4.10 16.01
CA GLN A 174 -9.58 -4.57 17.35
C GLN A 174 -10.20 -5.93 17.68
N GLU A 175 -11.47 -6.11 17.43
CA GLU A 175 -12.18 -7.37 17.68
C GLU A 175 -11.61 -8.50 16.83
N PHE A 176 -11.36 -8.23 15.53
CA PHE A 176 -10.80 -9.21 14.61
C PHE A 176 -9.41 -9.67 15.06
N MET A 177 -8.54 -8.73 15.43
CA MET A 177 -7.20 -9.05 15.92
C MET A 177 -7.24 -9.87 17.22
N LEU A 178 -8.14 -9.54 18.15
CA LEU A 178 -8.31 -10.28 19.39
C LEU A 178 -8.75 -11.74 19.17
N HIS A 179 -9.57 -11.98 18.15
CA HIS A 179 -10.00 -13.33 17.78
C HIS A 179 -8.89 -14.12 17.07
N ALA A 180 -8.03 -13.48 16.32
CA ALA A 180 -6.90 -14.12 15.63
C ALA A 180 -5.80 -14.60 16.60
N LEU A 181 -5.78 -14.11 17.84
CA LEU A 181 -4.81 -14.49 18.88
C LEU A 181 -5.29 -15.69 19.74
N LYS A 182 -6.50 -16.18 19.52
CA LYS A 182 -7.08 -17.36 20.21
C LYS A 182 -6.98 -18.61 19.35
#